data_fa58093d8724d004ab2c0df0a6402cb9
#
_entry.id   fa58093d8724d004ab2c0df0a6402cb9
#
_cell.length_a   1.000
_cell.length_b   1.000
_cell.length_c   1.000
_cell.angle_alpha   90.00
_cell.angle_beta   90.00
_cell.angle_gamma   90.00
#
_symmetry.space_group_name_H-M   'P 1'
#
loop_
_entity.id
_entity.type
_entity.pdbx_description
1 polymer ?
#
loop_
_entity_poly.entity_id
_entity_poly.type
_entity_poly.pdbx_seq_one_letter_code
_entity_poly.pdbx_strand_id
1 'polypeptide(L)'
;MTRALALLGILWLTGCAYVGAPKPPALDIPTRVTDLRAAEYGDKIVVEFTIGMDTTEGLKLTAVKAVEARVAVGSASQIVPLPAKVPGPVDYDVPARDWVGKQVVVTVRATGPKGKAAEWSNPVALTVGVPLATPANFQAVSDPQGVRLTWLGSFGNATNGRYRIFRGAAEAMPERLAETDKPEYVDSTVDFGSPYRYFVQALVGELQQSEVSATVAVTPVDTFPPAVPVGLMAVAGVNSIELVWQRNTEDDFAGYHVYRSTDGGVPEPIAGPLDAPTFSDRTVEIGKKYSYTVTASDRNGNESARSAPAEAVAQ
;
A
#
# COMPACT_ATOMS: atom_id res chain seq x y z
N MET A 1 49.06 -89.57 -26.69
CA MET A 1 49.27 -88.30 -27.40
C MET A 1 48.00 -87.96 -28.18
N THR A 2 47.09 -87.22 -27.63
CA THR A 2 45.81 -86.89 -28.25
C THR A 2 45.55 -85.34 -28.02
N ARG A 3 45.64 -84.63 -29.10
CA ARG A 3 45.40 -83.15 -29.12
C ARG A 3 43.90 -82.87 -29.15
N ALA A 4 43.39 -82.13 -28.15
CA ALA A 4 42.06 -81.62 -28.14
C ALA A 4 42.05 -80.23 -28.84
N LEU A 5 41.22 -80.07 -29.90
CA LEU A 5 40.93 -78.81 -30.57
C LEU A 5 39.77 -78.17 -29.80
N ALA A 6 39.98 -76.94 -29.27
CA ALA A 6 38.94 -76.12 -28.73
C ALA A 6 38.37 -75.23 -29.86
N LEU A 7 37.09 -75.41 -30.21
CA LEU A 7 36.33 -74.52 -31.10
C LEU A 7 35.83 -73.31 -30.30
N LEU A 8 36.30 -72.10 -30.68
CA LEU A 8 35.81 -70.84 -30.16
C LEU A 8 34.60 -70.34 -31.00
N GLY A 9 33.40 -70.48 -30.47
CA GLY A 9 32.19 -69.98 -31.11
C GLY A 9 32.06 -68.45 -30.93
N ILE A 10 32.15 -67.74 -32.03
CA ILE A 10 31.90 -66.27 -32.06
C ILE A 10 30.38 -66.07 -32.16
N LEU A 11 29.75 -65.57 -31.08
CA LEU A 11 28.36 -65.16 -31.07
C LEU A 11 28.27 -63.74 -31.70
N TRP A 12 27.69 -63.62 -32.89
CA TRP A 12 27.32 -62.38 -33.49
C TRP A 12 26.01 -61.88 -32.86
N LEU A 13 26.08 -60.90 -31.99
CA LEU A 13 24.93 -60.14 -31.51
C LEU A 13 24.54 -59.12 -32.58
N THR A 14 23.61 -59.44 -33.43
CA THR A 14 22.94 -58.47 -34.30
C THR A 14 21.93 -57.68 -33.48
N GLY A 15 22.39 -56.57 -32.88
CA GLY A 15 21.51 -55.58 -32.30
C GLY A 15 20.77 -54.83 -33.40
N CYS A 16 19.49 -55.18 -33.69
CA CYS A 16 18.61 -54.37 -34.50
C CYS A 16 18.33 -53.06 -33.73
N ALA A 17 19.15 -52.02 -33.91
CA ALA A 17 18.78 -50.69 -33.52
C ALA A 17 17.58 -50.26 -34.39
N TYR A 18 16.37 -50.26 -33.80
CA TYR A 18 15.19 -49.67 -34.41
C TYR A 18 15.39 -48.15 -34.46
N VAL A 19 15.84 -47.66 -35.58
CA VAL A 19 15.83 -46.21 -35.87
C VAL A 19 14.37 -45.81 -36.07
N GLY A 20 13.73 -45.23 -35.08
CA GLY A 20 12.39 -44.70 -35.19
C GLY A 20 12.31 -43.70 -36.38
N ALA A 21 11.12 -43.59 -36.99
CA ALA A 21 10.92 -42.63 -38.05
C ALA A 21 11.44 -41.24 -37.69
N PRO A 22 12.18 -40.54 -38.58
CA PRO A 22 12.68 -39.20 -38.31
C PRO A 22 11.54 -38.27 -37.91
N LYS A 23 11.61 -37.70 -36.72
CA LYS A 23 10.62 -36.70 -36.31
C LYS A 23 10.73 -35.48 -37.23
N PRO A 24 9.61 -34.89 -37.65
CA PRO A 24 9.67 -33.66 -38.42
C PRO A 24 10.42 -32.60 -37.63
N PRO A 25 11.13 -31.68 -38.29
CA PRO A 25 11.87 -30.62 -37.60
C PRO A 25 10.92 -29.78 -36.77
N ALA A 26 11.22 -29.64 -35.49
CA ALA A 26 10.43 -28.80 -34.58
C ALA A 26 10.34 -27.38 -35.11
N LEU A 27 9.15 -26.76 -35.05
CA LEU A 27 8.93 -25.39 -35.51
C LEU A 27 9.25 -24.36 -34.45
N ASP A 28 9.42 -24.81 -33.19
CA ASP A 28 9.70 -23.98 -32.01
C ASP A 28 8.72 -22.79 -31.85
N ILE A 29 7.43 -23.08 -32.10
CA ILE A 29 6.36 -22.11 -31.96
C ILE A 29 6.05 -21.93 -30.47
N PRO A 30 6.16 -20.71 -29.89
CA PRO A 30 5.77 -20.50 -28.51
C PRO A 30 4.31 -20.89 -28.26
N THR A 31 4.00 -21.34 -27.04
CA THR A 31 2.60 -21.52 -26.63
C THR A 31 1.87 -20.17 -26.66
N ARG A 32 0.57 -20.20 -26.93
CA ARG A 32 -0.29 -19.03 -26.95
C ARG A 32 -0.34 -18.39 -25.55
N VAL A 33 -0.24 -17.07 -25.46
CA VAL A 33 -0.50 -16.31 -24.22
C VAL A 33 -1.99 -16.36 -23.89
N THR A 34 -2.35 -16.69 -22.66
CA THR A 34 -3.74 -16.81 -22.17
C THR A 34 -4.06 -15.96 -20.95
N ASP A 35 -3.07 -15.26 -20.42
CA ASP A 35 -3.13 -14.47 -19.21
C ASP A 35 -2.90 -12.97 -19.45
N LEU A 36 -3.06 -12.49 -20.70
CA LEU A 36 -2.90 -11.07 -21.02
C LEU A 36 -3.81 -10.22 -20.16
N ARG A 37 -3.20 -9.22 -19.51
CA ARG A 37 -3.84 -8.08 -18.85
C ARG A 37 -3.38 -6.80 -19.52
N ALA A 38 -4.25 -5.81 -19.58
CA ALA A 38 -3.92 -4.49 -20.11
C ALA A 38 -4.69 -3.43 -19.33
N ALA A 39 -4.03 -2.36 -18.97
CA ALA A 39 -4.62 -1.20 -18.31
C ALA A 39 -3.95 0.08 -18.81
N GLU A 40 -4.68 1.18 -18.80
CA GLU A 40 -4.13 2.51 -19.05
C GLU A 40 -3.38 2.97 -17.79
N TYR A 41 -2.16 3.47 -17.99
CA TYR A 41 -1.30 3.98 -16.93
C TYR A 41 -0.63 5.27 -17.41
N GLY A 42 -1.12 6.41 -16.93
CA GLY A 42 -0.69 7.71 -17.44
C GLY A 42 -0.97 7.85 -18.94
N ASP A 43 0.05 8.05 -19.75
CA ASP A 43 -0.03 8.24 -21.21
C ASP A 43 0.23 6.95 -22.02
N LYS A 44 0.21 5.78 -21.36
CA LYS A 44 0.51 4.48 -21.97
C LYS A 44 -0.52 3.41 -21.58
N ILE A 45 -0.57 2.35 -22.35
CA ILE A 45 -1.24 1.10 -22.01
C ILE A 45 -0.14 0.14 -21.54
N VAL A 46 -0.18 -0.25 -20.29
CA VAL A 46 0.70 -1.30 -19.74
C VAL A 46 0.06 -2.64 -20.05
N VAL A 47 0.81 -3.52 -20.69
CA VAL A 47 0.40 -4.89 -21.00
C VAL A 47 1.27 -5.86 -20.22
N GLU A 48 0.65 -6.75 -19.48
CA GLU A 48 1.29 -7.76 -18.64
C GLU A 48 0.84 -9.16 -19.09
N PHE A 49 1.77 -10.08 -19.24
CA PHE A 49 1.48 -11.47 -19.60
C PHE A 49 2.67 -12.40 -19.39
N THR A 50 2.45 -13.70 -19.49
CA THR A 50 3.50 -14.70 -19.40
C THR A 50 3.82 -15.28 -20.78
N ILE A 51 5.09 -15.15 -21.21
CA ILE A 51 5.60 -15.91 -22.36
C ILE A 51 5.87 -17.33 -21.88
N GLY A 52 5.14 -18.31 -22.45
CA GLY A 52 5.29 -19.70 -22.05
C GLY A 52 6.72 -20.23 -22.21
N MET A 53 7.13 -21.09 -21.30
CA MET A 53 8.45 -21.74 -21.32
C MET A 53 8.52 -22.92 -22.31
N ASP A 54 7.41 -23.32 -22.88
CA ASP A 54 7.31 -24.46 -23.79
C ASP A 54 6.78 -24.04 -25.17
N THR A 55 7.12 -24.84 -26.18
CA THR A 55 6.58 -24.70 -27.53
C THR A 55 5.27 -25.48 -27.65
N THR A 56 4.52 -25.25 -28.72
CA THR A 56 3.29 -26.01 -29.05
C THR A 56 3.54 -27.50 -29.25
N GLU A 57 4.79 -27.91 -29.45
CA GLU A 57 5.25 -29.30 -29.62
C GLU A 57 5.72 -29.93 -28.30
N GLY A 58 5.57 -29.21 -27.16
CA GLY A 58 6.00 -29.67 -25.83
C GLY A 58 7.51 -29.66 -25.59
N LEU A 59 8.26 -28.93 -26.42
CA LEU A 59 9.70 -28.70 -26.24
C LEU A 59 9.96 -27.43 -25.47
N LYS A 60 11.10 -27.33 -24.79
CA LYS A 60 11.50 -26.10 -24.12
C LYS A 60 11.74 -24.97 -25.11
N LEU A 61 11.11 -23.81 -24.91
CA LEU A 61 11.37 -22.59 -25.67
C LEU A 61 12.68 -21.97 -25.20
N THR A 62 13.70 -21.98 -26.05
CA THR A 62 15.05 -21.54 -25.69
C THR A 62 15.28 -20.05 -25.88
N ALA A 63 14.51 -19.40 -26.76
CA ALA A 63 14.61 -17.97 -27.04
C ALA A 63 13.31 -17.43 -27.65
N VAL A 64 13.09 -16.15 -27.48
CA VAL A 64 12.03 -15.36 -28.12
C VAL A 64 12.69 -14.39 -29.09
N LYS A 65 12.31 -14.47 -30.37
CA LYS A 65 12.85 -13.62 -31.44
C LYS A 65 12.20 -12.25 -31.48
N ALA A 66 10.87 -12.21 -31.27
CA ALA A 66 10.07 -10.99 -31.30
C ALA A 66 8.83 -11.15 -30.43
N VAL A 67 8.33 -10.02 -29.94
CA VAL A 67 7.03 -9.88 -29.30
C VAL A 67 6.28 -8.76 -30.01
N GLU A 68 4.98 -8.95 -30.21
CA GLU A 68 4.13 -7.97 -30.90
C GLU A 68 2.84 -7.77 -30.10
N ALA A 69 2.43 -6.51 -29.93
CA ALA A 69 1.09 -6.15 -29.52
C ALA A 69 0.28 -5.72 -30.74
N ARG A 70 -0.97 -6.16 -30.82
CA ARG A 70 -1.94 -5.67 -31.81
C ARG A 70 -3.00 -4.87 -31.07
N VAL A 71 -3.12 -3.58 -31.41
CA VAL A 71 -4.16 -2.69 -30.91
C VAL A 71 -5.18 -2.48 -32.03
N ALA A 72 -6.42 -2.91 -31.79
CA ALA A 72 -7.51 -2.83 -32.77
C ALA A 72 -8.57 -1.82 -32.34
N VAL A 73 -9.06 -1.02 -33.30
CA VAL A 73 -10.19 -0.09 -33.17
C VAL A 73 -11.21 -0.43 -34.22
N GLY A 74 -12.33 -1.05 -33.83
CA GLY A 74 -13.28 -1.59 -34.81
C GLY A 74 -12.63 -2.62 -35.75
N SER A 75 -12.65 -2.38 -37.05
CA SER A 75 -12.03 -3.26 -38.07
C SER A 75 -10.56 -2.93 -38.37
N ALA A 76 -10.07 -1.77 -37.93
CA ALA A 76 -8.69 -1.36 -38.12
C ALA A 76 -7.81 -1.89 -37.00
N SER A 77 -6.56 -2.24 -37.32
CA SER A 77 -5.58 -2.64 -36.29
C SER A 77 -4.19 -2.17 -36.66
N GLN A 78 -3.41 -1.85 -35.59
CA GLN A 78 -2.01 -1.50 -35.67
C GLN A 78 -1.20 -2.53 -34.89
N ILE A 79 -0.05 -2.94 -35.47
CA ILE A 79 0.90 -3.80 -34.80
C ILE A 79 2.02 -2.93 -34.24
N VAL A 80 2.25 -3.07 -32.94
CA VAL A 80 3.33 -2.40 -32.21
C VAL A 80 4.38 -3.46 -31.89
N PRO A 81 5.59 -3.37 -32.46
CA PRO A 81 6.68 -4.26 -32.09
C PRO A 81 7.14 -3.95 -30.67
N LEU A 82 7.34 -4.99 -29.86
CA LEU A 82 7.82 -4.90 -28.49
C LEU A 82 9.21 -5.55 -28.39
N PRO A 83 10.07 -5.11 -27.45
CA PRO A 83 11.38 -5.72 -27.26
C PRO A 83 11.25 -7.22 -26.94
N ALA A 84 12.09 -8.05 -27.53
CA ALA A 84 12.13 -9.47 -27.19
C ALA A 84 12.63 -9.65 -25.77
N LYS A 85 11.95 -10.51 -24.99
CA LYS A 85 12.34 -10.90 -23.63
C LYS A 85 12.46 -12.42 -23.56
N VAL A 86 13.10 -12.92 -22.49
CA VAL A 86 13.16 -14.37 -22.21
C VAL A 86 11.76 -14.90 -21.83
N PRO A 87 11.50 -16.21 -21.99
CA PRO A 87 10.27 -16.81 -21.45
C PRO A 87 10.07 -16.53 -19.96
N GLY A 88 8.83 -16.29 -19.57
CA GLY A 88 8.43 -15.92 -18.21
C GLY A 88 7.47 -14.75 -18.17
N PRO A 89 7.14 -14.21 -16.98
CA PRO A 89 6.32 -13.03 -16.84
C PRO A 89 7.01 -11.79 -17.40
N VAL A 90 6.28 -10.99 -18.16
CA VAL A 90 6.78 -9.78 -18.83
C VAL A 90 5.74 -8.69 -18.81
N ASP A 91 6.22 -7.45 -18.79
CA ASP A 91 5.44 -6.23 -18.94
C ASP A 91 6.01 -5.37 -20.08
N TYR A 92 5.14 -4.58 -20.71
CA TYR A 92 5.54 -3.63 -21.75
C TYR A 92 4.64 -2.41 -21.74
N ASP A 93 5.25 -1.27 -22.11
CA ASP A 93 4.57 -0.01 -22.31
C ASP A 93 4.22 0.18 -23.78
N VAL A 94 2.94 0.37 -24.07
CA VAL A 94 2.43 0.71 -25.40
C VAL A 94 1.92 2.14 -25.35
N PRO A 95 2.51 3.11 -26.11
CA PRO A 95 2.06 4.50 -26.09
C PRO A 95 0.56 4.62 -26.41
N ALA A 96 -0.20 5.32 -25.58
CA ALA A 96 -1.66 5.39 -25.69
C ALA A 96 -2.19 6.56 -26.54
N ARG A 97 -1.36 7.57 -26.82
CA ARG A 97 -1.74 8.86 -27.45
C ARG A 97 -2.57 8.76 -28.72
N ASP A 98 -2.32 7.75 -29.55
CA ASP A 98 -3.00 7.58 -30.84
C ASP A 98 -4.44 7.03 -30.69
N TRP A 99 -4.79 6.58 -29.51
CA TRP A 99 -6.06 5.92 -29.20
C TRP A 99 -6.91 6.65 -28.16
N VAL A 100 -6.50 7.83 -27.69
CA VAL A 100 -7.29 8.63 -26.74
C VAL A 100 -8.71 8.85 -27.26
N GLY A 101 -9.71 8.56 -26.44
CA GLY A 101 -11.15 8.65 -26.77
C GLY A 101 -11.68 7.44 -27.52
N LYS A 102 -10.87 6.40 -27.79
CA LYS A 102 -11.29 5.21 -28.53
C LYS A 102 -11.41 3.99 -27.63
N GLN A 103 -12.35 3.12 -27.96
CA GLN A 103 -12.37 1.77 -27.42
C GLN A 103 -11.42 0.90 -28.25
N VAL A 104 -10.43 0.29 -27.58
CA VAL A 104 -9.42 -0.57 -28.20
C VAL A 104 -9.52 -1.99 -27.69
N VAL A 105 -9.08 -2.94 -28.54
CA VAL A 105 -8.87 -4.33 -28.15
C VAL A 105 -7.39 -4.65 -28.33
N VAL A 106 -6.74 -5.03 -27.25
CA VAL A 106 -5.32 -5.40 -27.23
C VAL A 106 -5.17 -6.91 -27.23
N THR A 107 -4.26 -7.42 -28.07
CA THR A 107 -3.79 -8.81 -28.09
C THR A 107 -2.29 -8.82 -28.26
N VAL A 108 -1.62 -9.87 -27.78
CA VAL A 108 -0.16 -10.04 -27.91
C VAL A 108 0.18 -11.40 -28.50
N ARG A 109 1.39 -11.53 -29.06
CA ARG A 109 1.96 -12.82 -29.45
C ARG A 109 3.48 -12.79 -29.36
N ALA A 110 4.07 -13.95 -29.12
CA ALA A 110 5.51 -14.15 -29.18
C ALA A 110 5.89 -14.92 -30.45
N THR A 111 7.08 -14.67 -30.97
CA THR A 111 7.69 -15.35 -32.10
C THR A 111 8.90 -16.14 -31.61
N GLY A 112 8.95 -17.40 -31.91
CA GLY A 112 10.04 -18.30 -31.54
C GLY A 112 11.32 -18.08 -32.34
N PRO A 113 12.42 -18.79 -31.98
CA PRO A 113 13.75 -18.57 -32.56
C PRO A 113 13.79 -18.84 -34.08
N LYS A 114 12.95 -19.73 -34.60
CA LYS A 114 12.84 -20.04 -36.03
C LYS A 114 11.91 -19.09 -36.82
N GLY A 115 11.47 -17.99 -36.18
CA GLY A 115 10.63 -16.98 -36.82
C GLY A 115 9.16 -17.38 -36.97
N LYS A 116 8.69 -18.41 -36.29
CA LYS A 116 7.28 -18.81 -36.27
C LYS A 116 6.61 -18.15 -35.04
N ALA A 117 5.51 -17.43 -35.31
CA ALA A 117 4.75 -16.75 -34.29
C ALA A 117 3.66 -17.67 -33.69
N ALA A 118 3.39 -17.50 -32.41
CA ALA A 118 2.22 -18.05 -31.74
C ALA A 118 0.91 -17.44 -32.29
N GLU A 119 -0.22 -18.04 -31.96
CA GLU A 119 -1.53 -17.40 -32.12
C GLU A 119 -1.65 -16.18 -31.19
N TRP A 120 -2.55 -15.26 -31.57
CA TRP A 120 -2.84 -14.10 -30.71
C TRP A 120 -3.47 -14.52 -29.38
N SER A 121 -3.10 -13.82 -28.31
CA SER A 121 -3.56 -14.06 -26.93
C SER A 121 -5.09 -13.97 -26.77
N ASN A 122 -5.56 -14.17 -25.53
CA ASN A 122 -6.87 -13.64 -25.11
C ASN A 122 -6.92 -12.13 -25.41
N PRO A 123 -8.07 -11.59 -25.87
CA PRO A 123 -8.23 -10.15 -26.07
C PRO A 123 -8.52 -9.44 -24.74
N VAL A 124 -8.04 -8.21 -24.59
CA VAL A 124 -8.42 -7.27 -23.53
C VAL A 124 -8.98 -6.01 -24.16
N ALA A 125 -10.22 -5.67 -23.84
CA ALA A 125 -10.88 -4.45 -24.28
C ALA A 125 -10.78 -3.37 -23.21
N LEU A 126 -10.39 -2.15 -23.61
CA LEU A 126 -10.39 -0.96 -22.73
C LEU A 126 -10.75 0.28 -23.54
N THR A 127 -11.29 1.29 -22.86
CA THR A 127 -11.47 2.62 -23.43
C THR A 127 -10.30 3.49 -22.99
N VAL A 128 -9.51 3.98 -23.95
CA VAL A 128 -8.38 4.86 -23.67
C VAL A 128 -8.92 6.26 -23.38
N GLY A 129 -8.74 6.73 -22.18
CA GLY A 129 -9.18 8.05 -21.72
C GLY A 129 -8.15 9.15 -21.98
N VAL A 130 -8.48 10.36 -21.56
CA VAL A 130 -7.47 11.39 -21.36
C VAL A 130 -6.62 10.98 -20.14
N PRO A 131 -5.28 10.98 -20.24
CA PRO A 131 -4.42 10.58 -19.13
C PRO A 131 -4.81 11.27 -17.82
N LEU A 132 -4.98 10.49 -16.77
CA LEU A 132 -5.26 11.03 -15.44
C LEU A 132 -4.04 11.79 -14.93
N ALA A 133 -4.29 12.97 -14.35
CA ALA A 133 -3.23 13.73 -13.69
C ALA A 133 -2.69 12.94 -12.49
N THR A 134 -1.37 12.87 -12.40
CA THR A 134 -0.67 12.33 -11.23
C THR A 134 -1.03 13.15 -9.99
N PRO A 135 -1.42 12.51 -8.86
CA PRO A 135 -1.65 13.23 -7.61
C PRO A 135 -0.42 14.04 -7.22
N ALA A 136 -0.60 15.34 -6.97
CA ALA A 136 0.47 16.28 -6.68
C ALA A 136 0.44 16.76 -5.22
N ASN A 137 1.53 17.37 -4.74
CA ASN A 137 1.66 17.89 -3.37
C ASN A 137 1.29 16.85 -2.31
N PHE A 138 1.67 15.60 -2.55
CA PHE A 138 1.43 14.52 -1.61
C PHE A 138 2.23 14.74 -0.34
N GLN A 139 1.54 14.72 0.80
CA GLN A 139 2.10 14.93 2.13
C GLN A 139 1.67 13.83 3.08
N ALA A 140 2.53 13.50 4.03
CA ALA A 140 2.29 12.58 5.14
C ALA A 140 2.79 13.25 6.41
N VAL A 141 1.90 13.47 7.37
CA VAL A 141 2.21 14.12 8.64
C VAL A 141 1.66 13.33 9.81
N SER A 142 2.32 13.43 10.98
CA SER A 142 1.78 12.85 12.21
C SER A 142 0.40 13.43 12.53
N ASP A 143 -0.50 12.59 12.98
CA ASP A 143 -1.88 12.90 13.35
C ASP A 143 -2.18 12.18 14.67
N PRO A 144 -3.06 12.68 15.55
CA PRO A 144 -3.41 11.98 16.79
C PRO A 144 -3.90 10.54 16.58
N GLN A 145 -4.43 10.25 15.41
CA GLN A 145 -4.91 8.91 15.04
C GLN A 145 -3.90 8.11 14.19
N GLY A 146 -2.66 8.63 13.99
CA GLY A 146 -1.63 7.95 13.22
C GLY A 146 -0.93 8.83 12.18
N VAL A 147 -1.16 8.62 10.87
CA VAL A 147 -0.59 9.42 9.78
C VAL A 147 -1.69 9.98 8.92
N ARG A 148 -1.77 11.31 8.82
CA ARG A 148 -2.64 12.02 7.88
C ARG A 148 -1.92 12.19 6.55
N LEU A 149 -2.57 11.70 5.49
CA LEU A 149 -2.15 11.81 4.10
C LEU A 149 -3.04 12.83 3.40
N THR A 150 -2.45 13.75 2.65
CA THR A 150 -3.18 14.74 1.85
C THR A 150 -2.51 14.93 0.50
N TRP A 151 -3.28 15.28 -0.54
CA TRP A 151 -2.76 15.52 -1.88
C TRP A 151 -3.68 16.42 -2.69
N LEU A 152 -3.20 16.88 -3.83
CA LEU A 152 -4.01 17.51 -4.86
C LEU A 152 -4.22 16.50 -5.99
N GLY A 153 -5.45 16.35 -6.44
CA GLY A 153 -5.76 15.45 -7.52
C GLY A 153 -7.12 15.74 -8.15
N SER A 154 -7.30 15.23 -9.35
CA SER A 154 -8.53 15.39 -10.10
C SER A 154 -8.75 14.16 -10.99
N PHE A 155 -10.01 13.77 -11.14
CA PHE A 155 -10.44 12.74 -12.07
C PHE A 155 -11.01 13.33 -13.38
N GLY A 156 -10.77 14.62 -13.64
CA GLY A 156 -11.43 15.34 -14.73
C GLY A 156 -12.95 15.34 -14.55
N ASN A 157 -13.68 14.87 -15.58
CA ASN A 157 -15.14 14.77 -15.55
C ASN A 157 -15.67 13.40 -15.06
N ALA A 158 -14.80 12.50 -14.61
CA ALA A 158 -15.23 11.19 -14.15
C ALA A 158 -15.90 11.25 -12.77
N THR A 159 -17.03 10.57 -12.61
CA THR A 159 -17.81 10.54 -11.36
C THR A 159 -17.49 9.33 -10.48
N ASN A 160 -16.74 8.34 -11.01
CA ASN A 160 -16.35 7.12 -10.32
C ASN A 160 -14.84 7.06 -10.04
N GLY A 161 -14.19 8.23 -9.95
CA GLY A 161 -12.78 8.33 -9.62
C GLY A 161 -12.51 7.94 -8.16
N ARG A 162 -11.36 7.32 -7.94
CA ARG A 162 -10.84 6.93 -6.62
C ARG A 162 -9.35 7.15 -6.56
N TYR A 163 -8.84 7.26 -5.35
CA TYR A 163 -7.41 7.23 -5.06
C TYR A 163 -7.06 5.92 -4.39
N ARG A 164 -6.00 5.29 -4.83
CA ARG A 164 -5.41 4.11 -4.21
C ARG A 164 -4.15 4.53 -3.47
N ILE A 165 -4.11 4.22 -2.18
CA ILE A 165 -3.02 4.54 -1.28
C ILE A 165 -2.17 3.29 -1.08
N PHE A 166 -0.85 3.47 -1.14
CA PHE A 166 0.13 2.44 -0.90
C PHE A 166 1.00 2.81 0.30
N ARG A 167 1.34 1.81 1.11
CA ARG A 167 2.22 1.93 2.26
C ARG A 167 3.27 0.83 2.23
N GLY A 168 4.52 1.19 2.55
CA GLY A 168 5.60 0.26 2.86
C GLY A 168 6.27 0.63 4.17
N ALA A 169 6.60 -0.35 4.99
CA ALA A 169 7.44 -0.14 6.17
C ALA A 169 8.90 -0.06 5.73
N ALA A 170 9.62 0.99 6.14
CA ALA A 170 11.05 1.20 5.85
C ALA A 170 11.46 0.84 4.41
N GLU A 171 12.18 -0.26 4.24
CA GLU A 171 12.71 -0.74 2.96
C GLU A 171 11.78 -1.74 2.23
N ALA A 172 10.64 -2.12 2.84
CA ALA A 172 9.71 -3.05 2.23
C ALA A 172 9.07 -2.46 0.96
N MET A 173 8.73 -3.32 0.00
CA MET A 173 7.92 -2.92 -1.15
C MET A 173 6.56 -2.41 -0.66
N PRO A 174 6.14 -1.21 -1.08
CA PRO A 174 4.83 -0.69 -0.68
C PRO A 174 3.70 -1.55 -1.23
N GLU A 175 2.75 -1.85 -0.35
CA GLU A 175 1.55 -2.62 -0.67
C GLU A 175 0.31 -1.70 -0.63
N ARG A 176 -0.76 -2.14 -1.29
CA ARG A 176 -2.04 -1.41 -1.26
C ARG A 176 -2.58 -1.38 0.16
N LEU A 177 -2.76 -0.18 0.71
CA LEU A 177 -3.32 0.07 2.02
C LEU A 177 -4.85 0.27 1.95
N ALA A 178 -5.31 1.22 1.13
CA ALA A 178 -6.71 1.62 1.07
C ALA A 178 -7.09 2.26 -0.27
N GLU A 179 -8.38 2.48 -0.46
CA GLU A 179 -8.94 3.36 -1.50
C GLU A 179 -9.89 4.39 -0.88
N THR A 180 -9.92 5.60 -1.45
CA THR A 180 -10.80 6.71 -1.05
C THR A 180 -11.22 7.53 -2.27
N ASP A 181 -12.35 8.17 -2.21
CA ASP A 181 -12.82 9.17 -3.18
C ASP A 181 -12.39 10.61 -2.83
N LYS A 182 -11.83 10.80 -1.63
CA LYS A 182 -11.37 12.09 -1.13
C LYS A 182 -9.87 12.26 -1.31
N PRO A 183 -9.36 13.51 -1.48
CA PRO A 183 -7.93 13.77 -1.59
C PRO A 183 -7.22 13.77 -0.22
N GLU A 184 -7.70 12.96 0.70
CA GLU A 184 -7.14 12.77 2.04
C GLU A 184 -7.42 11.36 2.57
N TYR A 185 -6.57 10.90 3.48
CA TYR A 185 -6.74 9.64 4.21
C TYR A 185 -5.99 9.69 5.53
N VAL A 186 -6.51 9.05 6.58
CA VAL A 186 -5.79 8.85 7.84
C VAL A 186 -5.49 7.38 8.01
N ASP A 187 -4.21 7.06 8.05
CA ASP A 187 -3.74 5.70 8.38
C ASP A 187 -3.61 5.56 9.89
N SER A 188 -4.61 4.94 10.50
CA SER A 188 -4.66 4.67 11.94
C SER A 188 -4.04 3.32 12.32
N THR A 189 -3.39 2.64 11.38
CA THR A 189 -2.79 1.31 11.60
C THR A 189 -1.28 1.35 11.72
N VAL A 190 -0.71 2.53 11.95
CA VAL A 190 0.72 2.75 12.15
C VAL A 190 1.10 2.65 13.61
N ASP A 191 2.34 2.27 13.86
CA ASP A 191 2.98 2.38 15.17
C ASP A 191 3.80 3.68 15.21
N PHE A 192 3.57 4.53 16.22
CA PHE A 192 4.39 5.73 16.44
C PHE A 192 5.86 5.33 16.64
N GLY A 193 6.76 6.10 16.07
CA GLY A 193 8.21 5.82 16.08
C GLY A 193 8.70 4.89 14.97
N SER A 194 7.80 4.22 14.24
CA SER A 194 8.16 3.35 13.11
C SER A 194 8.18 4.12 11.78
N PRO A 195 9.19 3.92 10.90
CA PRO A 195 9.26 4.61 9.62
C PRO A 195 8.35 3.95 8.58
N TYR A 196 7.60 4.78 7.84
CA TYR A 196 6.73 4.37 6.74
C TYR A 196 7.00 5.20 5.48
N ARG A 197 6.69 4.62 4.32
CA ARG A 197 6.70 5.29 3.01
C ARG A 197 5.33 5.14 2.38
N TYR A 198 4.85 6.23 1.79
CA TYR A 198 3.54 6.30 1.15
C TYR A 198 3.65 6.88 -0.26
N PHE A 199 2.76 6.45 -1.12
CA PHE A 199 2.42 7.12 -2.37
C PHE A 199 0.95 6.87 -2.70
N VAL A 200 0.41 7.68 -3.60
CA VAL A 200 -0.99 7.62 -4.01
C VAL A 200 -1.09 7.62 -5.53
N GLN A 201 -2.11 6.95 -6.05
CA GLN A 201 -2.43 6.83 -7.46
C GLN A 201 -3.90 7.17 -7.68
N ALA A 202 -4.24 7.91 -8.74
CA ALA A 202 -5.61 8.15 -9.14
C ALA A 202 -6.11 7.06 -10.10
N LEU A 203 -7.39 6.67 -9.98
CA LEU A 203 -8.03 5.65 -10.81
C LEU A 203 -9.41 6.12 -11.26
N VAL A 204 -9.80 5.72 -12.48
CA VAL A 204 -11.17 5.78 -12.96
C VAL A 204 -11.57 4.39 -13.45
N GLY A 205 -12.51 3.77 -12.76
CA GLY A 205 -12.78 2.35 -12.94
C GLY A 205 -11.57 1.49 -12.55
N GLU A 206 -11.38 0.35 -13.19
CA GLU A 206 -10.29 -0.58 -12.89
C GLU A 206 -9.13 -0.49 -13.90
N LEU A 207 -9.37 0.09 -15.07
CA LEU A 207 -8.45 0.02 -16.21
C LEU A 207 -7.78 1.36 -16.56
N GLN A 208 -8.20 2.48 -15.95
CA GLN A 208 -7.58 3.78 -16.17
C GLN A 208 -6.92 4.25 -14.88
N GLN A 209 -5.61 4.44 -14.91
CA GLN A 209 -4.76 4.75 -13.77
C GLN A 209 -3.82 5.91 -14.11
N SER A 210 -3.55 6.78 -13.14
CA SER A 210 -2.48 7.77 -13.26
C SER A 210 -1.11 7.16 -13.00
N GLU A 211 -0.04 7.91 -13.27
CA GLU A 211 1.24 7.67 -12.62
C GLU A 211 1.08 7.81 -11.10
N VAL A 212 1.95 7.15 -10.34
CA VAL A 212 1.98 7.30 -8.87
C VAL A 212 2.57 8.66 -8.47
N SER A 213 2.12 9.20 -7.35
CA SER A 213 2.72 10.41 -6.77
C SER A 213 4.20 10.20 -6.42
N ALA A 214 4.89 11.28 -6.09
CA ALA A 214 6.16 11.18 -5.38
C ALA A 214 5.97 10.38 -4.08
N THR A 215 6.96 9.55 -3.73
CA THR A 215 6.97 8.82 -2.46
C THR A 215 7.36 9.77 -1.33
N VAL A 216 6.59 9.76 -0.25
CA VAL A 216 6.86 10.51 0.98
C VAL A 216 7.16 9.54 2.11
N ALA A 217 8.27 9.77 2.81
CA ALA A 217 8.62 9.03 4.02
C ALA A 217 8.22 9.83 5.26
N VAL A 218 7.70 9.14 6.29
CA VAL A 218 7.35 9.72 7.58
C VAL A 218 7.63 8.71 8.68
N THR A 219 8.18 9.20 9.79
CA THR A 219 8.19 8.49 11.07
C THR A 219 7.21 9.21 11.97
N PRO A 220 5.99 8.70 12.18
CA PRO A 220 5.01 9.38 13.00
C PRO A 220 5.51 9.49 14.44
N VAL A 221 5.39 10.68 14.99
CA VAL A 221 5.75 10.97 16.39
C VAL A 221 4.48 11.41 17.10
N ASP A 222 4.22 10.81 18.22
CA ASP A 222 3.12 11.23 19.09
C ASP A 222 3.53 12.46 19.89
N THR A 223 2.97 13.60 19.52
CA THR A 223 3.13 14.89 20.20
C THR A 223 1.78 15.48 20.60
N PHE A 224 0.75 14.67 20.66
CA PHE A 224 -0.64 15.07 20.82
C PHE A 224 -1.10 14.80 22.26
N PRO A 225 -1.27 15.82 23.10
CA PRO A 225 -1.75 15.60 24.46
C PRO A 225 -3.19 15.10 24.48
N PRO A 226 -3.60 14.40 25.57
CA PRO A 226 -4.99 14.04 25.78
C PRO A 226 -5.91 15.27 25.82
N ALA A 227 -7.22 15.03 25.72
CA ALA A 227 -8.22 16.09 25.89
C ALA A 227 -8.11 16.73 27.27
N VAL A 228 -8.37 18.03 27.32
CA VAL A 228 -8.41 18.78 28.59
C VAL A 228 -9.51 18.21 29.49
N PRO A 229 -9.22 17.86 30.76
CA PRO A 229 -10.22 17.37 31.69
C PRO A 229 -11.37 18.36 31.87
N VAL A 230 -12.61 17.84 31.84
CA VAL A 230 -13.82 18.67 31.93
C VAL A 230 -14.64 18.32 33.17
N GLY A 231 -15.51 19.23 33.60
CA GLY A 231 -16.43 19.00 34.71
C GLY A 231 -15.75 18.97 36.08
N LEU A 232 -14.59 19.63 36.24
CA LEU A 232 -13.95 19.73 37.55
C LEU A 232 -14.86 20.43 38.54
N MET A 233 -15.08 19.78 39.70
CA MET A 233 -15.79 20.31 40.85
C MET A 233 -14.89 20.20 42.08
N ALA A 234 -14.94 21.20 42.98
CA ALA A 234 -14.28 21.24 44.23
C ALA A 234 -15.33 21.38 45.38
N VAL A 235 -15.36 20.44 46.31
CA VAL A 235 -16.35 20.42 47.39
C VAL A 235 -15.59 20.39 48.71
N ALA A 236 -15.91 21.37 49.60
CA ALA A 236 -15.34 21.40 50.95
C ALA A 236 -15.82 20.19 51.77
N GLY A 237 -14.85 19.44 52.31
CA GLY A 237 -15.05 18.37 53.28
C GLY A 237 -14.54 18.79 54.68
N VAL A 238 -14.59 17.87 55.64
CA VAL A 238 -14.02 18.11 56.95
C VAL A 238 -12.48 18.03 56.90
N ASN A 239 -11.79 19.15 57.02
CA ASN A 239 -10.34 19.28 56.88
C ASN A 239 -9.82 18.81 55.53
N SER A 240 -10.63 18.92 54.45
CA SER A 240 -10.24 18.53 53.09
C SER A 240 -11.03 19.32 52.06
N ILE A 241 -10.56 19.31 50.83
CA ILE A 241 -11.33 19.66 49.65
C ILE A 241 -11.32 18.47 48.70
N GLU A 242 -12.49 17.97 48.35
CA GLU A 242 -12.69 16.84 47.48
C GLU A 242 -12.86 17.31 46.04
N LEU A 243 -12.05 16.79 45.15
CA LEU A 243 -12.08 17.10 43.73
C LEU A 243 -12.59 15.90 42.93
N VAL A 244 -13.44 16.17 41.93
CA VAL A 244 -13.94 15.17 40.99
C VAL A 244 -14.07 15.83 39.63
N TRP A 245 -13.77 15.05 38.58
CA TRP A 245 -13.91 15.49 37.17
C TRP A 245 -14.32 14.30 36.27
N GLN A 246 -14.57 14.57 34.99
CA GLN A 246 -14.90 13.50 34.04
C GLN A 246 -13.64 12.76 33.62
N ARG A 247 -13.78 11.42 33.46
CA ARG A 247 -12.67 10.56 33.02
C ARG A 247 -12.33 10.81 31.56
N ASN A 248 -11.06 10.94 31.25
CA ASN A 248 -10.52 10.85 29.90
C ASN A 248 -10.61 9.42 29.37
N THR A 249 -10.73 9.24 28.03
CA THR A 249 -10.99 7.95 27.40
C THR A 249 -9.99 7.58 26.32
N GLU A 250 -8.91 8.34 26.18
CA GLU A 250 -7.83 8.10 25.24
C GLU A 250 -7.09 6.82 25.61
N ASP A 251 -6.75 5.99 24.62
CA ASP A 251 -6.12 4.67 24.81
C ASP A 251 -4.70 4.77 25.41
N ASP A 252 -4.01 5.89 25.18
CA ASP A 252 -2.65 6.19 25.64
C ASP A 252 -2.61 7.02 26.93
N PHE A 253 -3.79 7.33 27.51
CA PHE A 253 -3.88 8.07 28.77
C PHE A 253 -2.98 7.46 29.86
N ALA A 254 -2.19 8.29 30.55
CA ALA A 254 -1.27 7.90 31.63
C ALA A 254 -1.68 8.40 33.01
N GLY A 255 -2.30 9.59 33.10
CA GLY A 255 -2.68 10.10 34.43
C GLY A 255 -3.08 11.57 34.44
N TYR A 256 -3.60 12.00 35.60
CA TYR A 256 -3.95 13.40 35.88
C TYR A 256 -2.94 14.06 36.77
N HIS A 257 -2.72 15.38 36.58
CA HIS A 257 -1.98 16.24 37.47
C HIS A 257 -2.91 17.31 38.05
N VAL A 258 -2.86 17.52 39.36
CA VAL A 258 -3.70 18.50 40.06
C VAL A 258 -2.84 19.68 40.45
N TYR A 259 -3.33 20.87 40.16
CA TYR A 259 -2.70 22.13 40.51
C TYR A 259 -3.61 22.93 41.44
N ARG A 260 -3.04 23.59 42.40
CA ARG A 260 -3.74 24.40 43.39
C ARG A 260 -3.18 25.82 43.43
N SER A 261 -4.05 26.81 43.48
CA SER A 261 -3.74 28.20 43.80
C SER A 261 -4.40 28.55 45.14
N THR A 262 -3.69 29.22 46.02
CA THR A 262 -4.18 29.72 47.33
C THR A 262 -4.40 31.22 47.21
N ASP A 263 -5.58 31.70 47.62
CA ASP A 263 -5.96 33.13 47.67
C ASP A 263 -5.61 33.91 46.37
N GLY A 264 -5.74 33.27 45.19
CA GLY A 264 -5.46 33.87 43.88
C GLY A 264 -3.97 33.92 43.51
N GLY A 265 -3.10 33.20 44.20
CA GLY A 265 -1.70 33.04 43.86
C GLY A 265 -1.44 32.21 42.60
N VAL A 266 -0.18 31.94 42.29
CA VAL A 266 0.22 31.11 41.15
C VAL A 266 -0.18 29.65 41.44
N PRO A 267 -0.80 28.94 40.47
CA PRO A 267 -1.09 27.51 40.65
C PRO A 267 0.17 26.66 40.69
N GLU A 268 0.29 25.85 41.72
CA GLU A 268 1.39 24.91 41.97
C GLU A 268 0.91 23.46 41.84
N PRO A 269 1.73 22.51 41.34
CA PRO A 269 1.36 21.10 41.30
C PRO A 269 1.30 20.54 42.73
N ILE A 270 0.21 19.84 43.06
CA ILE A 270 0.03 19.22 44.37
C ILE A 270 -0.14 17.71 44.33
N ALA A 271 -0.48 17.15 43.15
CA ALA A 271 -0.61 15.70 42.96
C ALA A 271 -0.44 15.32 41.49
N GLY A 272 -0.02 14.08 41.27
CA GLY A 272 0.07 13.43 39.95
C GLY A 272 1.31 12.56 39.77
N PRO A 273 1.29 11.62 38.80
CA PRO A 273 0.11 11.27 38.03
C PRO A 273 -0.91 10.44 38.83
N LEU A 274 -2.21 10.67 38.59
CA LEU A 274 -3.34 9.99 39.23
C LEU A 274 -4.13 9.19 38.19
N ASP A 275 -4.43 7.92 38.48
CA ASP A 275 -5.25 7.07 37.56
C ASP A 275 -6.75 7.37 37.64
N ALA A 276 -7.21 7.84 38.80
CA ALA A 276 -8.62 8.11 39.06
C ALA A 276 -8.97 9.59 38.82
N PRO A 277 -10.15 9.93 38.33
CA PRO A 277 -10.61 11.30 38.11
C PRO A 277 -11.13 11.95 39.38
N THR A 278 -10.41 11.71 40.52
CA THR A 278 -10.74 12.22 41.83
C THR A 278 -9.44 12.49 42.63
N PHE A 279 -9.50 13.48 43.50
CA PHE A 279 -8.40 13.76 44.45
C PHE A 279 -8.94 14.40 45.73
N SER A 280 -8.39 14.04 46.88
CA SER A 280 -8.71 14.63 48.18
C SER A 280 -7.50 15.47 48.65
N ASP A 281 -7.63 16.78 48.62
CA ASP A 281 -6.63 17.69 49.20
C ASP A 281 -6.84 17.83 50.69
N ARG A 282 -5.99 17.20 51.50
CA ARG A 282 -5.97 17.26 52.97
C ARG A 282 -4.96 18.20 53.52
N THR A 283 -4.30 19.01 52.69
CA THR A 283 -3.27 19.97 53.10
C THR A 283 -3.80 21.39 53.12
N VAL A 284 -5.13 21.54 53.20
CA VAL A 284 -5.81 22.82 53.24
C VAL A 284 -5.86 23.43 54.65
N GLU A 285 -5.86 24.75 54.71
CA GLU A 285 -6.03 25.50 55.96
C GLU A 285 -7.44 26.07 56.02
N ILE A 286 -8.12 25.85 57.15
CA ILE A 286 -9.49 26.32 57.39
C ILE A 286 -9.61 27.81 57.12
N GLY A 287 -10.63 28.22 56.40
CA GLY A 287 -10.94 29.61 56.07
C GLY A 287 -10.22 30.16 54.82
N LYS A 288 -9.21 29.47 54.27
CA LYS A 288 -8.55 29.87 53.03
C LYS A 288 -9.35 29.48 51.82
N LYS A 289 -9.28 30.31 50.77
CA LYS A 289 -9.88 30.04 49.44
C LYS A 289 -8.85 29.38 48.54
N TYR A 290 -9.22 28.24 47.96
CA TYR A 290 -8.41 27.50 47.02
C TYR A 290 -9.08 27.42 45.63
N SER A 291 -8.26 27.51 44.58
CA SER A 291 -8.66 27.29 43.21
C SER A 291 -7.85 26.14 42.62
N TYR A 292 -8.51 25.18 42.02
CA TYR A 292 -7.90 23.97 41.46
C TYR A 292 -8.07 23.91 39.97
N THR A 293 -7.06 23.36 39.29
CA THR A 293 -7.11 22.98 37.86
C THR A 293 -6.48 21.60 37.69
N VAL A 294 -6.89 20.88 36.67
CA VAL A 294 -6.41 19.52 36.38
C VAL A 294 -5.94 19.46 34.93
N THR A 295 -4.86 18.76 34.70
CA THR A 295 -4.39 18.37 33.35
C THR A 295 -4.43 16.86 33.21
N ALA A 296 -4.38 16.36 31.97
CA ALA A 296 -4.22 14.97 31.62
C ALA A 296 -2.90 14.78 30.87
N SER A 297 -2.19 13.68 31.13
CA SER A 297 -0.97 13.29 30.43
C SER A 297 -1.14 11.92 29.78
N ASP A 298 -0.43 11.69 28.66
CA ASP A 298 -0.31 10.41 27.98
C ASP A 298 0.97 9.67 28.38
N ARG A 299 1.16 8.46 27.79
CA ARG A 299 2.34 7.62 28.03
C ARG A 299 3.62 8.16 27.40
N ASN A 300 3.51 9.10 26.43
CA ASN A 300 4.64 9.75 25.78
C ASN A 300 5.06 11.04 26.50
N GLY A 301 4.32 11.44 27.54
CA GLY A 301 4.61 12.63 28.35
C GLY A 301 4.02 13.91 27.80
N ASN A 302 3.10 13.85 26.82
CA ASN A 302 2.36 15.02 26.38
C ASN A 302 1.30 15.38 27.43
N GLU A 303 1.26 16.62 27.86
CA GLU A 303 0.33 17.12 28.89
C GLU A 303 -0.66 18.12 28.29
N SER A 304 -1.94 17.95 28.60
CA SER A 304 -3.01 18.82 28.13
C SER A 304 -2.92 20.24 28.73
N ALA A 305 -3.64 21.16 28.14
CA ALA A 305 -3.92 22.43 28.82
C ALA A 305 -4.70 22.18 30.12
N ARG A 306 -4.66 23.16 31.04
CA ARG A 306 -5.39 23.11 32.33
C ARG A 306 -6.90 23.19 32.11
N SER A 307 -7.66 22.46 32.89
CA SER A 307 -9.10 22.53 32.95
C SER A 307 -9.61 23.94 33.33
N ALA A 308 -10.90 24.18 33.17
CA ALA A 308 -11.55 25.27 33.86
C ALA A 308 -11.32 25.16 35.37
N PRO A 309 -11.08 26.28 36.10
CA PRO A 309 -10.84 26.24 37.53
C PRO A 309 -12.12 25.92 38.33
N ALA A 310 -11.94 25.20 39.43
CA ALA A 310 -12.97 25.00 40.46
C ALA A 310 -12.48 25.56 41.79
N GLU A 311 -13.34 26.26 42.50
CA GLU A 311 -12.97 26.95 43.74
C GLU A 311 -13.74 26.42 44.94
N ALA A 312 -13.08 26.37 46.08
CA ALA A 312 -13.70 26.05 47.35
C ALA A 312 -13.00 26.78 48.49
N VAL A 313 -13.73 27.01 49.62
CA VAL A 313 -13.18 27.51 50.89
C VAL A 313 -13.12 26.33 51.84
N ALA A 314 -11.94 26.11 52.44
CA ALA A 314 -11.74 25.01 53.37
C ALA A 314 -12.54 25.22 54.69
N GLN A 315 -13.18 24.15 55.16
CA GLN A 315 -14.01 24.12 56.38
C GLN A 315 -13.41 23.23 57.44
#